data_4eedffc9e9fe7d3c764d2c03b635e180
#
_entry.id   4eedffc9e9fe7d3c764d2c03b635e180
#
_cell.length_a   1.000
_cell.length_b   1.000
_cell.length_c   1.000
_cell.angle_alpha   90.00
_cell.angle_beta   90.00
_cell.angle_gamma   90.00
#
_symmetry.space_group_name_H-M   'P 1'
#
loop_
_entity.id
_entity.type
_entity.pdbx_description
1 polymer ?
#
loop_
_entity_poly.entity_id
_entity_poly.type
_entity_poly.pdbx_seq_one_letter_code
_entity_poly.pdbx_strand_id
1 'polypeptide(L)'
;MGLLEQIQSGALFTRQTVSLTNTPLSGSSTSFGPSYILLGVTANNPCRVRLYSDSASVALDNSRPSSSLNIDAGVGLTFDGTLSDDLSLTFDPPIPATTFSGSQTWYNISASSATSVTFMVYPIEQFTDRQAITIKQYALASNVIHEGTFTASKGFLLLSASANTICRLRLYSVDSSIPLAEKVRPTGSLPTDDSKLIVDMSFESASYAYKLSPVLEAYNLNNLPDGTNTYGYIMQNTTAAAASITASLYVYPTES
;
A
#
# COMPACT_ATOMS: atom_id res chain seq x y z
N MET A 1 -0.09 11.60 19.78
CA MET A 1 -0.85 10.37 20.12
C MET A 1 -0.82 9.53 18.87
N GLY A 2 -0.11 8.40 18.88
CA GLY A 2 0.08 7.57 17.70
C GLY A 2 -1.21 6.86 17.29
N LEU A 3 -1.30 6.40 16.03
CA LEU A 3 -2.47 5.69 15.49
C LEU A 3 -2.87 4.51 16.39
N LEU A 4 -1.89 3.78 16.94
CA LEU A 4 -2.12 2.66 17.85
C LEU A 4 -2.79 3.09 19.16
N GLU A 5 -2.40 4.21 19.73
CA GLU A 5 -3.02 4.76 20.95
C GLU A 5 -4.43 5.27 20.68
N GLN A 6 -4.67 5.80 19.48
CA GLN A 6 -6.01 6.21 19.05
C GLN A 6 -6.94 5.02 18.83
N ILE A 7 -6.42 3.92 18.29
CA ILE A 7 -7.16 2.65 18.15
C ILE A 7 -7.46 2.06 19.53
N GLN A 8 -6.49 2.08 20.45
CA GLN A 8 -6.66 1.55 21.81
C GLN A 8 -7.60 2.40 22.69
N SER A 9 -7.65 3.71 22.46
CA SER A 9 -8.54 4.60 23.22
C SER A 9 -10.01 4.54 22.79
N GLY A 10 -10.33 3.86 21.68
CA GLY A 10 -11.71 3.74 21.17
C GLY A 10 -12.31 5.05 20.66
N ALA A 11 -11.51 6.12 20.59
CA ALA A 11 -12.01 7.48 20.41
C ALA A 11 -12.30 7.87 18.95
N LEU A 12 -11.89 7.07 17.95
CA LEU A 12 -11.94 7.50 16.55
C LEU A 12 -12.63 6.56 15.56
N PHE A 13 -12.95 5.32 15.94
CA PHE A 13 -13.49 4.37 14.97
C PHE A 13 -14.73 3.65 15.51
N THR A 14 -15.86 3.88 14.85
CA THR A 14 -17.04 3.04 15.07
C THR A 14 -16.86 1.75 14.30
N ARG A 15 -16.83 0.63 15.00
CA ARG A 15 -16.86 -0.70 14.39
C ARG A 15 -18.10 -0.83 13.50
N GLN A 16 -17.87 -1.23 12.25
CA GLN A 16 -18.95 -1.46 11.29
C GLN A 16 -18.98 -2.93 10.86
N THR A 17 -20.13 -3.35 10.35
CA THR A 17 -20.31 -4.63 9.71
C THR A 17 -20.61 -4.42 8.22
N VAL A 18 -19.88 -5.13 7.37
CA VAL A 18 -20.12 -5.13 5.91
C VAL A 18 -20.59 -6.51 5.52
N SER A 19 -21.84 -6.61 5.09
CA SER A 19 -22.43 -7.87 4.65
C SER A 19 -22.43 -7.97 3.13
N LEU A 20 -21.85 -9.06 2.63
CA LEU A 20 -21.84 -9.44 1.23
C LEU A 20 -22.85 -10.60 1.06
N THR A 21 -23.94 -10.37 0.39
CA THR A 21 -24.93 -11.40 0.08
C THR A 21 -24.73 -11.91 -1.34
N ASN A 22 -24.75 -13.22 -1.47
CA ASN A 22 -24.40 -13.91 -2.69
C ASN A 22 -25.55 -13.99 -3.68
N THR A 23 -25.37 -13.35 -4.79
CA THR A 23 -25.60 -13.72 -6.18
C THR A 23 -25.11 -12.60 -7.05
N PRO A 24 -23.98 -12.59 -7.62
CA PRO A 24 -23.07 -13.61 -8.12
C PRO A 24 -21.87 -13.87 -7.20
N LEU A 25 -21.08 -14.91 -7.55
CA LEU A 25 -19.89 -15.38 -6.82
C LEU A 25 -18.76 -14.33 -6.72
N SER A 26 -18.81 -13.25 -7.50
CA SER A 26 -17.86 -12.16 -7.48
C SER A 26 -18.56 -10.82 -7.65
N GLY A 27 -18.03 -9.78 -7.07
CA GLY A 27 -18.61 -8.43 -7.14
C GLY A 27 -17.72 -7.38 -6.50
N SER A 28 -18.30 -6.19 -6.30
CA SER A 28 -17.65 -5.10 -5.57
C SER A 28 -18.59 -4.51 -4.53
N SER A 29 -18.00 -3.90 -3.49
CA SER A 29 -18.74 -3.21 -2.45
C SER A 29 -18.04 -1.89 -2.10
N THR A 30 -18.81 -0.82 -1.98
CA THR A 30 -18.36 0.48 -1.47
C THR A 30 -18.47 0.58 0.04
N SER A 31 -19.14 -0.38 0.70
CA SER A 31 -19.41 -0.35 2.14
C SER A 31 -18.17 -0.50 3.02
N PHE A 32 -17.05 -0.97 2.47
CA PHE A 32 -15.77 -1.04 3.18
C PHE A 32 -15.11 0.33 3.31
N GLY A 33 -15.47 1.29 2.45
CA GLY A 33 -14.74 2.54 2.33
C GLY A 33 -13.41 2.39 1.57
N PRO A 34 -12.67 3.49 1.37
CA PRO A 34 -11.40 3.48 0.64
C PRO A 34 -10.26 2.81 1.41
N SER A 35 -10.35 2.77 2.72
CA SER A 35 -9.38 2.12 3.61
C SER A 35 -10.09 1.62 4.86
N TYR A 36 -9.64 0.47 5.34
CA TYR A 36 -10.28 -0.18 6.49
C TYR A 36 -9.33 -1.17 7.16
N ILE A 37 -9.65 -1.53 8.38
CA ILE A 37 -8.99 -2.61 9.13
C ILE A 37 -9.99 -3.74 9.28
N LEU A 38 -9.64 -4.93 8.80
CA LEU A 38 -10.43 -6.13 9.01
C LEU A 38 -10.16 -6.67 10.42
N LEU A 39 -11.23 -6.90 11.17
CA LEU A 39 -11.19 -7.46 12.53
C LEU A 39 -11.61 -8.91 12.55
N GLY A 40 -12.45 -9.31 11.61
CA GLY A 40 -12.96 -10.67 11.52
C GLY A 40 -13.97 -10.83 10.40
N VAL A 41 -14.35 -12.08 10.16
CA VAL A 41 -15.33 -12.46 9.16
C VAL A 41 -16.19 -13.61 9.68
N THR A 42 -17.48 -13.59 9.34
CA THR A 42 -18.42 -14.68 9.62
C THR A 42 -19.19 -15.03 8.35
N ALA A 43 -19.61 -16.29 8.23
CA ALA A 43 -20.47 -16.73 7.15
C ALA A 43 -21.63 -17.59 7.70
N ASN A 44 -22.71 -17.70 6.95
CA ASN A 44 -23.82 -18.57 7.30
C ASN A 44 -23.70 -20.00 6.73
N ASN A 45 -22.77 -20.22 5.79
CA ASN A 45 -22.46 -21.52 5.19
C ASN A 45 -20.96 -21.64 4.90
N PRO A 46 -20.42 -22.86 4.81
CA PRO A 46 -19.04 -23.07 4.41
C PRO A 46 -18.74 -22.41 3.06
N CYS A 47 -17.67 -21.62 3.04
CA CYS A 47 -17.25 -20.88 1.84
C CYS A 47 -15.77 -20.53 1.91
N ARG A 48 -15.19 -20.22 0.74
CA ARG A 48 -13.95 -19.49 0.65
C ARG A 48 -14.27 -18.07 0.22
N VAL A 49 -13.71 -17.08 0.91
CA VAL A 49 -13.89 -15.67 0.59
C VAL A 49 -12.54 -15.02 0.36
N ARG A 50 -12.46 -14.25 -0.73
CA ARG A 50 -11.27 -13.49 -1.11
C ARG A 50 -11.66 -12.03 -1.32
N LEU A 51 -10.84 -11.11 -0.81
CA LEU A 51 -10.99 -9.67 -1.01
C LEU A 51 -9.81 -9.12 -1.81
N TYR A 52 -10.09 -8.16 -2.68
CA TYR A 52 -9.11 -7.56 -3.57
C TYR A 52 -9.23 -6.03 -3.58
N SER A 53 -8.11 -5.39 -3.83
CA SER A 53 -8.01 -3.93 -3.93
C SER A 53 -8.54 -3.36 -5.25
N ASP A 54 -8.70 -4.20 -6.29
CA ASP A 54 -9.13 -3.78 -7.64
C ASP A 54 -9.75 -4.94 -8.44
N SER A 55 -10.44 -4.61 -9.53
CA SER A 55 -11.12 -5.59 -10.40
C SER A 55 -10.17 -6.46 -11.24
N ALA A 56 -9.01 -5.90 -11.61
CA ALA A 56 -8.03 -6.64 -12.42
C ALA A 56 -7.45 -7.81 -11.61
N SER A 57 -7.23 -7.61 -10.32
CA SER A 57 -6.80 -8.64 -9.38
C SER A 57 -7.79 -9.80 -9.27
N VAL A 58 -9.10 -9.52 -9.29
CA VAL A 58 -10.15 -10.57 -9.32
C VAL A 58 -10.02 -11.40 -10.59
N ALA A 59 -9.87 -10.76 -11.75
CA ALA A 59 -9.78 -11.45 -13.03
C ALA A 59 -8.54 -12.35 -13.11
N LEU A 60 -7.40 -11.88 -12.63
CA LEU A 60 -6.15 -12.66 -12.58
C LEU A 60 -6.25 -13.87 -11.64
N ASP A 61 -6.91 -13.71 -10.50
CA ASP A 61 -7.00 -14.73 -9.45
C ASP A 61 -8.22 -15.67 -9.61
N ASN A 62 -9.10 -15.39 -10.56
CA ASN A 62 -10.38 -16.11 -10.69
C ASN A 62 -10.21 -17.60 -11.06
N SER A 63 -9.13 -17.92 -11.76
CA SER A 63 -8.77 -19.29 -12.15
C SER A 63 -7.95 -20.03 -11.10
N ARG A 64 -7.55 -19.40 -10.02
CA ARG A 64 -6.72 -20.04 -8.98
C ARG A 64 -7.50 -21.11 -8.22
N PRO A 65 -7.04 -22.38 -8.23
CA PRO A 65 -7.70 -23.46 -7.50
C PRO A 65 -7.82 -23.16 -6.01
N SER A 66 -8.86 -23.69 -5.38
CA SER A 66 -9.06 -23.53 -3.93
C SER A 66 -7.93 -24.15 -3.09
N SER A 67 -7.21 -25.13 -3.63
CA SER A 67 -6.07 -25.79 -2.99
C SER A 67 -4.75 -25.03 -3.17
N SER A 68 -4.68 -24.01 -4.03
CA SER A 68 -3.46 -23.26 -4.29
C SER A 68 -3.36 -22.05 -3.38
N LEU A 69 -2.26 -21.98 -2.62
CA LEU A 69 -1.87 -20.80 -1.82
C LEU A 69 -0.97 -19.83 -2.60
N ASN A 70 -0.48 -20.25 -3.78
CA ASN A 70 0.39 -19.41 -4.59
C ASN A 70 -0.43 -18.25 -5.21
N ILE A 71 -0.02 -17.05 -4.89
CA ILE A 71 -0.57 -15.81 -5.41
C ILE A 71 0.44 -15.27 -6.42
N ASP A 72 -0.01 -15.01 -7.65
CA ASP A 72 0.84 -14.39 -8.66
C ASP A 72 1.26 -12.99 -8.20
N ALA A 73 2.50 -12.63 -8.46
CA ALA A 73 3.00 -11.29 -8.19
C ALA A 73 2.14 -10.25 -8.93
N GLY A 74 1.65 -9.25 -8.19
CA GLY A 74 0.81 -8.20 -8.76
C GLY A 74 -0.70 -8.36 -8.52
N VAL A 75 -1.16 -9.49 -7.97
CA VAL A 75 -2.53 -9.61 -7.50
C VAL A 75 -2.69 -8.81 -6.22
N GLY A 76 -3.57 -7.83 -6.26
CA GLY A 76 -3.94 -7.00 -5.10
C GLY A 76 -4.86 -7.72 -4.13
N LEU A 77 -4.49 -8.95 -3.71
CA LEU A 77 -5.24 -9.74 -2.75
C LEU A 77 -5.05 -9.15 -1.35
N THR A 78 -6.15 -8.79 -0.72
CA THR A 78 -6.17 -8.24 0.64
C THR A 78 -6.40 -9.34 1.67
N PHE A 79 -7.29 -10.28 1.34
CA PHE A 79 -7.66 -11.38 2.23
C PHE A 79 -8.03 -12.62 1.42
N ASP A 80 -7.64 -13.79 1.91
CA ASP A 80 -8.06 -15.11 1.39
C ASP A 80 -8.28 -16.04 2.57
N GLY A 81 -9.51 -16.45 2.79
CA GLY A 81 -9.87 -17.31 3.91
C GLY A 81 -10.94 -18.33 3.56
N THR A 82 -10.81 -19.51 4.15
CA THR A 82 -11.79 -20.58 4.06
C THR A 82 -12.49 -20.73 5.41
N LEU A 83 -13.79 -20.63 5.39
CA LEU A 83 -14.71 -20.86 6.52
C LEU A 83 -15.38 -22.20 6.29
N SER A 84 -14.98 -23.22 7.03
CA SER A 84 -15.50 -24.59 6.88
C SER A 84 -16.31 -25.04 8.09
N ASP A 85 -15.64 -25.53 9.13
CA ASP A 85 -16.26 -26.02 10.34
C ASP A 85 -16.55 -24.89 11.32
N ASP A 86 -15.60 -23.95 11.43
CA ASP A 86 -15.83 -22.68 12.11
C ASP A 86 -16.18 -21.61 11.07
N LEU A 87 -17.43 -21.15 11.11
CA LEU A 87 -17.94 -20.12 10.21
C LEU A 87 -17.58 -18.70 10.66
N SER A 88 -16.60 -18.58 11.55
CA SER A 88 -16.13 -17.32 12.10
C SER A 88 -14.61 -17.30 12.22
N LEU A 89 -13.97 -16.25 11.74
CA LEU A 89 -12.55 -15.96 11.94
C LEU A 89 -12.39 -14.59 12.58
N THR A 90 -11.60 -14.52 13.64
CA THR A 90 -11.12 -13.24 14.21
C THR A 90 -9.67 -13.05 13.80
N PHE A 91 -9.33 -11.85 13.35
CA PHE A 91 -7.97 -11.54 12.91
C PHE A 91 -7.15 -10.95 14.07
N ASP A 92 -6.08 -11.65 14.41
CA ASP A 92 -5.08 -11.19 15.40
C ASP A 92 -3.67 -11.51 14.87
N PRO A 93 -2.91 -10.49 14.42
CA PRO A 93 -3.27 -9.08 14.36
C PRO A 93 -4.35 -8.74 13.31
N PRO A 94 -5.08 -7.62 13.46
CA PRO A 94 -6.03 -7.13 12.46
C PRO A 94 -5.37 -6.84 11.12
N ILE A 95 -6.09 -7.01 10.02
CA ILE A 95 -5.56 -6.88 8.66
C ILE A 95 -5.88 -5.49 8.10
N PRO A 96 -4.89 -4.61 7.90
CA PRO A 96 -5.10 -3.34 7.22
C PRO A 96 -5.31 -3.55 5.71
N ALA A 97 -6.26 -2.83 5.14
CA ALA A 97 -6.63 -2.94 3.74
C ALA A 97 -6.93 -1.58 3.11
N THR A 98 -6.60 -1.46 1.83
CA THR A 98 -6.87 -0.26 1.04
C THR A 98 -7.38 -0.63 -0.34
N THR A 99 -8.23 0.22 -0.93
CA THR A 99 -8.69 0.07 -2.31
C THR A 99 -7.90 1.00 -3.22
N PHE A 100 -7.55 0.54 -4.43
CA PHE A 100 -6.73 1.31 -5.38
C PHE A 100 -7.54 2.11 -6.40
N SER A 101 -8.73 1.63 -6.73
CA SER A 101 -9.60 2.29 -7.70
C SER A 101 -10.88 2.83 -7.04
N GLY A 102 -10.75 3.95 -6.36
CA GLY A 102 -11.89 4.54 -5.66
C GLY A 102 -12.20 3.84 -4.32
N SER A 103 -13.44 3.88 -3.88
CA SER A 103 -13.90 3.32 -2.60
C SER A 103 -14.42 1.89 -2.69
N GLN A 104 -14.07 1.14 -3.74
CA GLN A 104 -14.61 -0.21 -3.98
C GLN A 104 -13.63 -1.30 -3.59
N THR A 105 -14.04 -2.17 -2.67
CA THR A 105 -13.41 -3.46 -2.42
C THR A 105 -14.06 -4.51 -3.31
N TRP A 106 -13.25 -5.26 -4.05
CA TRP A 106 -13.71 -6.34 -4.88
C TRP A 106 -13.63 -7.66 -4.13
N TYR A 107 -14.52 -8.61 -4.45
CA TYR A 107 -14.58 -9.87 -3.75
C TYR A 107 -14.92 -11.05 -4.67
N ASN A 108 -14.53 -12.24 -4.22
CA ASN A 108 -14.95 -13.51 -4.77
C ASN A 108 -15.33 -14.44 -3.62
N ILE A 109 -16.54 -14.99 -3.66
CA ILE A 109 -17.04 -15.95 -2.67
C ILE A 109 -17.32 -17.26 -3.39
N SER A 110 -16.61 -18.33 -3.02
CA SER A 110 -16.82 -19.67 -3.52
C SER A 110 -17.55 -20.51 -2.47
N ALA A 111 -18.77 -20.89 -2.75
CA ALA A 111 -19.63 -21.69 -1.86
C ALA A 111 -20.47 -22.66 -2.67
N SER A 112 -20.86 -23.77 -2.05
CA SER A 112 -21.77 -24.77 -2.65
C SER A 112 -23.25 -24.40 -2.58
N SER A 113 -23.58 -23.39 -1.76
CA SER A 113 -24.95 -22.91 -1.54
C SER A 113 -24.97 -21.37 -1.43
N ALA A 114 -26.15 -20.78 -1.49
CA ALA A 114 -26.32 -19.35 -1.26
C ALA A 114 -25.73 -18.97 0.12
N THR A 115 -24.79 -18.03 0.11
CA THR A 115 -24.00 -17.70 1.28
C THR A 115 -23.99 -16.19 1.52
N SER A 116 -24.14 -15.81 2.78
CA SER A 116 -23.93 -14.44 3.25
C SER A 116 -22.65 -14.41 4.08
N VAL A 117 -21.76 -13.47 3.75
CA VAL A 117 -20.51 -13.25 4.47
C VAL A 117 -20.56 -11.87 5.08
N THR A 118 -20.27 -11.77 6.37
CA THR A 118 -20.25 -10.51 7.11
C THR A 118 -18.86 -10.25 7.65
N PHE A 119 -18.25 -9.13 7.25
CA PHE A 119 -16.99 -8.65 7.77
C PHE A 119 -17.21 -7.67 8.92
N MET A 120 -16.39 -7.80 9.94
CA MET A 120 -16.23 -6.79 10.97
C MET A 120 -15.06 -5.90 10.61
N VAL A 121 -15.31 -4.61 10.46
CA VAL A 121 -14.29 -3.67 9.99
C VAL A 121 -14.28 -2.40 10.85
N TYR A 122 -13.12 -1.77 10.92
CA TYR A 122 -13.01 -0.36 11.22
C TYR A 122 -12.77 0.39 9.91
N PRO A 123 -13.77 1.10 9.37
CA PRO A 123 -13.55 1.98 8.25
C PRO A 123 -12.65 3.12 8.71
N ILE A 124 -11.61 3.35 7.95
CA ILE A 124 -10.71 4.48 8.17
C ILE A 124 -11.23 5.62 7.26
N GLU A 125 -12.37 6.21 7.65
CA GLU A 125 -13.10 7.19 6.84
C GLU A 125 -12.29 8.47 6.59
N GLN A 126 -11.26 8.71 7.38
CA GLN A 126 -10.46 9.94 7.30
C GLN A 126 -9.23 9.84 6.41
N PHE A 127 -9.09 8.80 5.60
CA PHE A 127 -8.09 8.81 4.52
C PHE A 127 -8.51 9.74 3.35
N THR A 128 -9.34 10.73 3.59
CA THR A 128 -9.61 11.83 2.65
C THR A 128 -8.35 12.63 2.33
N ASP A 129 -7.33 12.50 3.14
CA ASP A 129 -6.07 13.25 3.02
C ASP A 129 -4.94 12.44 2.39
N ARG A 130 -5.26 11.40 1.58
CA ARG A 130 -4.23 10.80 0.74
C ARG A 130 -3.59 11.89 -0.11
N GLN A 131 -2.32 12.08 0.07
CA GLN A 131 -1.56 13.02 -0.73
C GLN A 131 -0.87 12.27 -1.86
N ALA A 132 -0.99 12.81 -3.08
CA ALA A 132 -0.19 12.42 -4.20
C ALA A 132 1.00 13.38 -4.30
N ILE A 133 2.21 12.89 -4.03
CA ILE A 133 3.43 13.65 -4.15
C ILE A 133 4.05 13.31 -5.50
N THR A 134 4.31 14.31 -6.32
CA THR A 134 4.90 14.11 -7.64
C THR A 134 6.33 14.65 -7.67
N ILE A 135 7.27 13.77 -8.01
CA ILE A 135 8.69 14.09 -8.20
C ILE A 135 8.96 14.04 -9.71
N LYS A 136 9.44 15.17 -10.28
CA LYS A 136 9.72 15.28 -11.72
C LYS A 136 11.15 15.69 -11.98
N GLN A 137 11.79 14.99 -12.94
CA GLN A 137 13.08 15.36 -13.49
C GLN A 137 13.04 15.32 -15.01
N TYR A 138 13.53 16.37 -15.62
CA TYR A 138 13.53 16.53 -17.07
C TYR A 138 14.91 16.17 -17.65
N ALA A 139 14.90 15.43 -18.76
CA ALA A 139 16.08 15.12 -19.56
C ALA A 139 17.27 14.55 -18.75
N LEU A 140 17.00 13.71 -17.77
CA LEU A 140 18.04 13.03 -17.00
C LEU A 140 18.77 12.03 -17.92
N ALA A 141 20.07 12.19 -18.11
CA ALA A 141 20.86 11.32 -18.97
C ALA A 141 20.90 9.87 -18.42
N SER A 142 21.22 8.92 -19.30
CA SER A 142 21.35 7.50 -18.93
C SER A 142 22.32 7.30 -17.76
N ASN A 143 21.92 6.53 -16.78
CA ASN A 143 22.68 6.20 -15.55
C ASN A 143 23.07 7.40 -14.67
N VAL A 144 22.58 8.60 -14.98
CA VAL A 144 22.79 9.78 -14.14
C VAL A 144 21.79 9.75 -12.99
N ILE A 145 22.27 10.19 -11.82
CA ILE A 145 21.45 10.42 -10.64
C ILE A 145 21.06 11.89 -10.53
N HIS A 146 19.90 12.13 -9.98
CA HIS A 146 19.44 13.44 -9.52
C HIS A 146 19.05 13.35 -8.05
N GLU A 147 19.54 14.30 -7.28
CA GLU A 147 19.18 14.48 -5.87
C GLU A 147 18.21 15.64 -5.75
N GLY A 148 17.28 15.51 -4.82
CA GLY A 148 16.33 16.56 -4.52
C GLY A 148 15.58 16.31 -3.24
N THR A 149 14.62 17.16 -2.99
CA THR A 149 13.75 17.07 -1.83
C THR A 149 12.29 17.07 -2.26
N PHE A 150 11.43 16.49 -1.42
CA PHE A 150 9.99 16.61 -1.54
C PHE A 150 9.40 16.93 -0.16
N THR A 151 8.22 17.51 -0.16
CA THR A 151 7.51 17.85 1.07
C THR A 151 6.38 16.87 1.30
N ALA A 152 6.31 16.35 2.52
CA ALA A 152 5.21 15.53 3.03
C ALA A 152 4.83 16.03 4.43
N SER A 153 4.02 15.30 5.16
CA SER A 153 3.84 15.50 6.61
C SER A 153 5.08 15.05 7.39
N LYS A 154 5.19 15.42 8.68
CA LYS A 154 6.31 15.01 9.55
C LYS A 154 6.46 13.49 9.66
N GLY A 155 5.34 12.77 9.64
CA GLY A 155 5.28 11.32 9.49
C GLY A 155 4.26 10.97 8.41
N PHE A 156 4.50 9.89 7.68
CA PHE A 156 3.55 9.38 6.68
C PHE A 156 3.66 7.87 6.51
N LEU A 157 2.57 7.27 6.05
CA LEU A 157 2.57 5.92 5.51
C LEU A 157 2.72 5.99 3.99
N LEU A 158 3.73 5.37 3.44
CA LEU A 158 3.87 5.18 2.00
C LEU A 158 3.01 3.99 1.57
N LEU A 159 1.96 4.26 0.79
CA LEU A 159 0.98 3.26 0.35
C LEU A 159 1.38 2.63 -0.99
N SER A 160 1.80 3.48 -1.92
CA SER A 160 2.24 3.04 -3.24
C SER A 160 3.15 4.08 -3.89
N ALA A 161 3.89 3.63 -4.90
CA ALA A 161 4.69 4.48 -5.76
C ALA A 161 4.59 4.00 -7.21
N SER A 162 4.60 4.93 -8.16
CA SER A 162 4.61 4.63 -9.59
C SER A 162 5.58 5.53 -10.33
N ALA A 163 6.06 5.09 -11.49
CA ALA A 163 6.88 5.90 -12.37
C ALA A 163 6.42 5.75 -13.82
N ASN A 164 6.62 6.81 -14.62
CA ASN A 164 6.26 6.83 -16.04
C ASN A 164 7.33 6.20 -16.93
N THR A 165 8.49 5.83 -16.38
CA THR A 165 9.61 5.23 -17.12
C THR A 165 10.49 4.40 -16.20
N ILE A 166 11.39 3.62 -16.78
CA ILE A 166 12.34 2.77 -16.06
C ILE A 166 13.30 3.67 -15.27
N CYS A 167 13.32 3.53 -13.96
CA CYS A 167 14.16 4.32 -13.07
C CYS A 167 14.33 3.63 -11.72
N ARG A 168 15.30 4.10 -10.94
CA ARG A 168 15.44 3.75 -9.53
C ARG A 168 15.15 4.99 -8.68
N LEU A 169 14.29 4.85 -7.69
CA LEU A 169 13.94 5.91 -6.76
C LEU A 169 14.25 5.46 -5.33
N ARG A 170 15.01 6.27 -4.63
CA ARG A 170 15.35 6.07 -3.21
C ARG A 170 14.84 7.25 -2.41
N LEU A 171 14.14 6.99 -1.31
CA LEU A 171 13.61 8.02 -0.41
C LEU A 171 14.35 7.96 0.91
N TYR A 172 14.61 9.12 1.50
CA TYR A 172 15.38 9.27 2.74
C TYR A 172 14.64 10.13 3.75
N SER A 173 14.77 9.78 5.02
CA SER A 173 14.19 10.52 6.15
C SER A 173 14.98 11.79 6.53
N VAL A 174 15.87 12.25 5.66
CA VAL A 174 16.65 13.48 5.76
C VAL A 174 16.43 14.33 4.53
N ASP A 175 16.59 15.64 4.63
CA ASP A 175 16.39 16.57 3.51
C ASP A 175 17.57 16.56 2.52
N SER A 176 18.68 17.22 2.86
CA SER A 176 19.83 17.43 1.94
C SER A 176 21.10 16.68 2.36
N SER A 177 21.08 16.01 3.51
CA SER A 177 22.27 15.36 4.07
C SER A 177 22.39 13.87 3.71
N ILE A 178 21.94 13.49 2.49
CA ILE A 178 22.07 12.10 2.02
C ILE A 178 23.56 11.72 1.94
N PRO A 179 23.99 10.64 2.62
CA PRO A 179 25.39 10.22 2.63
C PRO A 179 25.96 9.99 1.23
N LEU A 180 27.19 10.41 0.99
CA LEU A 180 27.85 10.25 -0.31
C LEU A 180 27.89 8.78 -0.76
N ALA A 181 28.07 7.84 0.16
CA ALA A 181 28.02 6.40 -0.14
C ALA A 181 26.68 5.97 -0.76
N GLU A 182 25.57 6.57 -0.34
CA GLU A 182 24.26 6.29 -0.93
C GLU A 182 24.13 6.82 -2.35
N LYS A 183 24.80 7.93 -2.68
CA LYS A 183 24.76 8.51 -4.03
C LYS A 183 25.38 7.59 -5.07
N VAL A 184 26.42 6.86 -4.70
CA VAL A 184 27.15 5.93 -5.57
C VAL A 184 26.78 4.47 -5.36
N ARG A 185 25.83 4.17 -4.48
CA ARG A 185 25.44 2.81 -4.12
C ARG A 185 24.85 2.05 -5.31
N PRO A 186 25.46 0.90 -5.73
CA PRO A 186 24.94 0.09 -6.82
C PRO A 186 23.54 -0.48 -6.52
N THR A 187 22.80 -0.80 -7.57
CA THR A 187 21.54 -1.55 -7.42
C THR A 187 21.82 -2.94 -6.84
N GLY A 188 21.01 -3.35 -5.87
CA GLY A 188 21.17 -4.63 -5.20
C GLY A 188 22.15 -4.65 -4.02
N SER A 189 22.89 -3.56 -3.81
CA SER A 189 23.75 -3.42 -2.62
C SER A 189 22.93 -2.98 -1.40
N LEU A 190 23.31 -3.46 -0.23
CA LEU A 190 22.68 -3.06 1.03
C LEU A 190 22.95 -1.56 1.31
N PRO A 191 22.02 -0.84 1.93
CA PRO A 191 22.26 0.51 2.39
C PRO A 191 23.32 0.53 3.49
N THR A 192 23.97 1.69 3.70
CA THR A 192 24.85 1.90 4.84
C THR A 192 24.03 2.05 6.12
N ASP A 193 24.61 1.71 7.28
CA ASP A 193 23.90 1.78 8.57
C ASP A 193 23.34 3.18 8.87
N ASP A 194 24.02 4.23 8.42
CA ASP A 194 23.61 5.64 8.61
C ASP A 194 22.85 6.23 7.43
N SER A 195 22.37 5.39 6.50
CA SER A 195 21.78 5.86 5.24
C SER A 195 20.50 6.67 5.40
N LYS A 196 19.77 6.48 6.51
CA LYS A 196 18.43 7.05 6.73
C LYS A 196 17.47 6.73 5.59
N LEU A 197 17.72 5.63 4.90
CA LEU A 197 16.92 5.16 3.78
C LEU A 197 15.54 4.72 4.28
N ILE A 198 14.50 5.26 3.65
CA ILE A 198 13.11 4.84 3.85
C ILE A 198 12.82 3.65 2.93
N VAL A 199 13.09 3.82 1.64
CA VAL A 199 12.82 2.78 0.63
C VAL A 199 13.71 2.95 -0.60
N ASP A 200 13.99 1.83 -1.26
CA ASP A 200 14.73 1.73 -2.52
C ASP A 200 13.87 0.93 -3.52
N MET A 201 13.41 1.60 -4.56
CA MET A 201 12.47 1.04 -5.55
C MET A 201 13.09 1.11 -6.94
N SER A 202 13.09 -0.02 -7.65
CA SER A 202 13.51 -0.11 -9.05
C SER A 202 12.29 -0.35 -9.93
N PHE A 203 11.90 0.65 -10.73
CA PHE A 203 10.81 0.54 -11.70
C PHE A 203 11.35 -0.05 -13.00
N GLU A 204 10.97 -1.27 -13.31
CA GLU A 204 11.52 -2.06 -14.43
C GLU A 204 10.76 -1.87 -15.75
N SER A 205 9.61 -1.22 -15.72
CA SER A 205 8.82 -0.89 -16.90
C SER A 205 8.14 0.47 -16.76
N ALA A 206 7.81 1.09 -17.89
CA ALA A 206 6.97 2.29 -17.90
C ALA A 206 5.58 1.95 -17.29
N SER A 207 5.10 2.86 -16.44
CA SER A 207 3.83 2.69 -15.71
C SER A 207 3.82 1.56 -14.66
N TYR A 208 5.00 1.11 -14.25
CA TYR A 208 5.10 0.17 -13.13
C TYR A 208 4.67 0.85 -11.82
N ALA A 209 3.87 0.16 -11.03
CA ALA A 209 3.44 0.64 -9.73
C ALA A 209 3.79 -0.38 -8.64
N TYR A 210 4.50 0.08 -7.61
CA TYR A 210 4.67 -0.65 -6.37
C TYR A 210 3.47 -0.40 -5.46
N LYS A 211 2.85 -1.48 -5.04
CA LYS A 211 1.86 -1.48 -3.96
C LYS A 211 2.55 -2.02 -2.72
N LEU A 212 2.63 -1.23 -1.67
CA LEU A 212 3.33 -1.62 -0.45
C LEU A 212 2.36 -2.33 0.49
N SER A 213 2.64 -3.60 0.76
CA SER A 213 1.90 -4.40 1.73
C SER A 213 2.91 -5.28 2.50
N PRO A 214 3.14 -5.03 3.79
CA PRO A 214 2.57 -3.94 4.59
C PRO A 214 2.99 -2.56 4.10
N VAL A 215 2.21 -1.54 4.46
CA VAL A 215 2.57 -0.14 4.19
C VAL A 215 3.86 0.23 4.94
N LEU A 216 4.66 1.10 4.33
CA LEU A 216 5.90 1.56 4.92
C LEU A 216 5.66 2.84 5.71
N GLU A 217 5.96 2.81 6.99
CA GLU A 217 5.93 4.00 7.85
C GLU A 217 7.24 4.76 7.73
N ALA A 218 7.14 6.08 7.57
CA ALA A 218 8.28 6.98 7.45
C ALA A 218 8.12 8.20 8.37
N TYR A 219 9.20 8.53 9.05
CA TYR A 219 9.32 9.73 9.87
C TYR A 219 10.49 10.58 9.41
N ASN A 220 10.34 11.90 9.50
CA ASN A 220 11.47 12.80 9.33
C ASN A 220 12.31 12.81 10.62
N LEU A 221 13.55 12.37 10.49
CA LEU A 221 14.51 12.30 11.61
C LEU A 221 15.33 13.60 11.79
N ASN A 222 15.16 14.58 10.89
CA ASN A 222 15.82 15.86 11.01
C ASN A 222 15.06 16.77 11.99
N ASN A 223 15.81 17.33 12.94
CA ASN A 223 15.32 18.36 13.85
C ASN A 223 14.20 17.94 14.81
N LEU A 224 14.36 16.84 15.51
CA LEU A 224 13.59 16.64 16.74
C LEU A 224 13.97 17.75 17.75
N PRO A 225 12.99 18.50 18.32
CA PRO A 225 11.56 18.22 18.35
C PRO A 225 10.71 18.86 17.24
N ASP A 226 11.28 19.74 16.42
CA ASP A 226 10.50 20.57 15.50
C ASP A 226 10.35 19.99 14.07
N GLY A 227 10.79 18.78 13.81
CA GLY A 227 10.72 18.01 12.56
C GLY A 227 10.34 18.80 11.29
N THR A 228 11.12 18.70 10.25
CA THR A 228 10.75 19.34 8.97
C THR A 228 9.85 18.41 8.16
N ASN A 229 9.01 19.00 7.32
CA ASN A 229 8.17 18.24 6.37
C ASN A 229 8.94 17.86 5.08
N THR A 230 10.28 18.00 5.08
CA THR A 230 11.11 17.87 3.89
C THR A 230 11.92 16.60 3.96
N TYR A 231 11.80 15.77 2.94
CA TYR A 231 12.47 14.48 2.76
C TYR A 231 13.38 14.52 1.55
N GLY A 232 14.48 13.79 1.60
CA GLY A 232 15.39 13.66 0.47
C GLY A 232 14.99 12.53 -0.47
N TYR A 233 15.40 12.66 -1.72
CA TYR A 233 15.34 11.56 -2.68
C TYR A 233 16.56 11.52 -3.59
N ILE A 234 16.84 10.33 -4.09
CA ILE A 234 17.74 10.13 -5.22
C ILE A 234 16.96 9.41 -6.32
N MET A 235 16.90 10.01 -7.51
CA MET A 235 16.31 9.44 -8.71
C MET A 235 17.41 9.13 -9.71
N GLN A 236 17.45 7.92 -10.24
CA GLN A 236 18.41 7.47 -11.23
C GLN A 236 17.69 7.04 -12.50
N ASN A 237 18.11 7.57 -13.63
CA ASN A 237 17.67 7.08 -14.93
C ASN A 237 18.40 5.76 -15.24
N THR A 238 17.69 4.66 -15.28
CA THR A 238 18.24 3.33 -15.61
C THR A 238 17.94 2.91 -17.05
N THR A 239 17.40 3.84 -17.88
CA THR A 239 17.24 3.60 -19.32
C THR A 239 18.53 3.82 -20.08
N ALA A 240 18.61 3.30 -21.32
CA ALA A 240 19.78 3.49 -22.19
C ALA A 240 19.89 4.90 -22.78
N ALA A 241 18.88 5.75 -22.66
CA ALA A 241 18.83 7.10 -23.22
C ALA A 241 18.40 8.14 -22.16
N ALA A 242 18.55 9.42 -22.47
CA ALA A 242 18.02 10.48 -21.64
C ALA A 242 16.48 10.38 -21.57
N ALA A 243 15.92 10.53 -20.38
CA ALA A 243 14.49 10.43 -20.15
C ALA A 243 13.97 11.49 -19.19
N SER A 244 12.73 11.91 -19.39
CA SER A 244 11.99 12.69 -18.41
C SER A 244 11.25 11.74 -17.48
N ILE A 245 11.59 11.79 -16.21
CA ILE A 245 11.08 10.89 -15.18
C ILE A 245 10.05 11.63 -14.34
N THR A 246 8.90 11.01 -14.20
CA THR A 246 7.88 11.43 -13.23
C THR A 246 7.57 10.25 -12.34
N ALA A 247 7.86 10.37 -11.05
CA ALA A 247 7.45 9.42 -10.03
C ALA A 247 6.32 10.02 -9.20
N SER A 248 5.32 9.23 -8.88
CA SER A 248 4.20 9.60 -8.03
C SER A 248 4.19 8.71 -6.79
N LEU A 249 4.22 9.33 -5.61
CA LEU A 249 4.11 8.68 -4.32
C LEU A 249 2.69 8.92 -3.78
N TYR A 250 2.05 7.88 -3.33
CA TYR A 250 0.78 7.99 -2.62
C TYR A 250 1.05 7.75 -1.14
N VAL A 251 0.86 8.79 -0.36
CA VAL A 251 1.15 8.78 1.07
C VAL A 251 -0.08 9.12 1.89
N TYR A 252 -0.08 8.66 3.13
CA TYR A 252 -1.04 9.08 4.15
C TYR A 252 -0.29 9.77 5.28
N PRO A 253 -0.61 11.06 5.58
CA PRO A 253 -0.03 11.77 6.70
C PRO A 253 -0.38 11.12 8.03
N THR A 254 0.61 10.90 8.89
CA THR A 254 0.40 10.39 10.26
C THR A 254 0.57 11.47 11.32
N GLU A 255 1.29 12.56 10.96
CA GLU A 255 1.50 13.72 11.80
C GLU A 255 1.41 15.00 10.97
N SER A 256 0.79 16.02 11.51
CA SER A 256 0.65 17.34 10.88
C SER A 256 1.78 18.29 11.26
#